data_28da412cedc7aa3bd39a25c032876f5b
#
_entry.id   28da412cedc7aa3bd39a25c032876f5b
#
_cell.length_a   1.000
_cell.length_b   1.000
_cell.length_c   1.000
_cell.angle_alpha   90.00
_cell.angle_beta   90.00
_cell.angle_gamma   90.00
#
_symmetry.space_group_name_H-M   'P 1'
#
loop_
_entity.id
_entity.type
_entity.pdbx_description
1 polymer ?
#
loop_
_entity_poly.entity_id
_entity_poly.type
_entity_poly.pdbx_seq_one_letter_code
_entity_poly.pdbx_strand_id
1 'polypeptide(L)'
;RLAPEDYPAERLPELADFYRNAFVEMRSERGFNEPLYEGARDTVERLADEGWLLGVATGKARRGLDIVFEHHDLHRYFQTFQTVDHGPGKPHPRMVLDAMGETGVRAEQTVMIGDTSWDMLMARAANAHALGVSWGFHTPGEIEEGGAHAVHHQFDALNAWLDAFEPGPAKGDPA
;
A
#
# COMPACT_ATOMS: atom_id res chain seq x y z
N ARG A 1 -14.33 9.04 1.91
CA ARG A 1 -15.30 8.83 3.00
C ARG A 1 -16.44 7.95 2.52
N LEU A 2 -16.73 6.84 3.22
CA LEU A 2 -17.84 5.94 2.90
C LEU A 2 -19.20 6.47 3.37
N ALA A 3 -19.22 7.48 4.24
CA ALA A 3 -20.43 8.06 4.81
C ALA A 3 -20.36 9.59 4.84
N PRO A 4 -21.51 10.30 4.71
CA PRO A 4 -21.61 11.71 4.97
C PRO A 4 -21.14 12.09 6.39
N GLU A 5 -20.83 13.37 6.62
CA GLU A 5 -20.34 13.85 7.93
C GLU A 5 -21.38 13.71 9.05
N ASP A 6 -22.66 13.76 8.70
CA ASP A 6 -23.81 13.63 9.59
C ASP A 6 -24.36 12.20 9.71
N TYR A 7 -23.64 11.20 9.14
CA TYR A 7 -24.08 9.80 9.23
C TYR A 7 -23.95 9.29 10.67
N PRO A 8 -25.00 8.67 11.26
CA PRO A 8 -24.99 8.21 12.64
C PRO A 8 -23.86 7.21 12.90
N ALA A 9 -23.02 7.50 13.90
CA ALA A 9 -21.86 6.68 14.21
C ALA A 9 -22.22 5.23 14.58
N GLU A 10 -23.40 5.02 15.23
CA GLU A 10 -23.92 3.70 15.58
C GLU A 10 -24.26 2.84 14.37
N ARG A 11 -24.50 3.44 13.19
CA ARG A 11 -24.80 2.74 11.94
C ARG A 11 -23.59 2.52 11.04
N LEU A 12 -22.42 3.01 11.41
CA LEU A 12 -21.19 2.77 10.65
C LEU A 12 -20.86 1.28 10.46
N PRO A 13 -21.06 0.39 11.45
CA PRO A 13 -20.86 -1.05 11.25
C PRO A 13 -21.77 -1.64 10.16
N GLU A 14 -23.06 -1.27 10.14
CA GLU A 14 -24.02 -1.71 9.12
C GLU A 14 -23.61 -1.25 7.71
N LEU A 15 -23.15 0.00 7.59
CA LEU A 15 -22.66 0.54 6.33
C LEU A 15 -21.40 -0.18 5.86
N ALA A 16 -20.49 -0.48 6.78
CA ALA A 16 -19.27 -1.23 6.46
C ALA A 16 -19.58 -2.66 6.01
N ASP A 17 -20.56 -3.33 6.65
CA ASP A 17 -21.04 -4.66 6.25
C ASP A 17 -21.71 -4.62 4.88
N PHE A 18 -22.56 -3.65 4.64
CA PHE A 18 -23.19 -3.44 3.33
C PHE A 18 -22.14 -3.23 2.23
N TYR A 19 -21.15 -2.37 2.47
CA TYR A 19 -20.06 -2.14 1.53
C TYR A 19 -19.27 -3.41 1.24
N ARG A 20 -18.90 -4.18 2.29
CA ARG A 20 -18.19 -5.45 2.13
C ARG A 20 -18.98 -6.45 1.29
N ASN A 21 -20.27 -6.59 1.58
CA ASN A 21 -21.14 -7.52 0.86
C ASN A 21 -21.34 -7.11 -0.61
N ALA A 22 -21.62 -5.83 -0.87
CA ALA A 22 -21.74 -5.30 -2.22
C ALA A 22 -20.43 -5.50 -3.03
N PHE A 23 -19.27 -5.36 -2.39
CA PHE A 23 -17.97 -5.59 -3.02
C PHE A 23 -17.74 -7.07 -3.33
N VAL A 24 -18.19 -7.98 -2.45
CA VAL A 24 -18.14 -9.44 -2.69
C VAL A 24 -19.06 -9.83 -3.84
N GLU A 25 -20.28 -9.30 -3.90
CA GLU A 25 -21.22 -9.53 -5.01
C GLU A 25 -20.66 -9.06 -6.33
N MET A 26 -20.16 -7.83 -6.39
CA MET A 26 -19.54 -7.26 -7.59
C MET A 26 -18.38 -8.12 -8.10
N ARG A 27 -17.56 -8.66 -7.18
CA ARG A 27 -16.45 -9.57 -7.55
C ARG A 27 -16.90 -10.95 -8.01
N SER A 28 -18.10 -11.40 -7.60
CA SER A 28 -18.66 -12.68 -8.02
C SER A 28 -19.30 -12.61 -9.41
N GLU A 29 -19.53 -11.44 -9.96
CA GLU A 29 -20.04 -11.25 -11.30
C GLU A 29 -19.04 -11.77 -12.36
N ARG A 30 -19.55 -12.49 -13.36
CA ARG A 30 -18.74 -12.98 -14.47
C ARG A 30 -18.13 -11.79 -15.23
N GLY A 31 -16.81 -11.71 -15.22
CA GLY A 31 -16.06 -10.65 -15.90
C GLY A 31 -15.58 -9.52 -15.00
N PHE A 32 -15.83 -9.59 -13.70
CA PHE A 32 -15.16 -8.66 -12.78
C PHE A 32 -13.65 -8.89 -12.84
N ASN A 33 -12.93 -7.88 -13.23
CA ASN A 33 -11.47 -7.88 -13.32
C ASN A 33 -10.93 -6.67 -12.55
N GLU A 34 -9.92 -6.89 -11.72
CA GLU A 34 -9.12 -5.82 -11.11
C GLU A 34 -7.79 -5.75 -11.91
N PRO A 35 -7.74 -5.03 -13.04
CA PRO A 35 -6.54 -4.97 -13.85
C PRO A 35 -5.42 -4.28 -13.08
N LEU A 36 -4.19 -4.68 -13.35
CA LEU A 36 -3.02 -3.92 -12.91
C LEU A 36 -2.95 -2.61 -13.70
N TYR A 37 -2.46 -1.57 -13.04
CA TYR A 37 -2.06 -0.36 -13.76
C TYR A 37 -0.94 -0.69 -14.75
N GLU A 38 -0.94 0.01 -15.89
CA GLU A 38 0.12 -0.11 -16.89
C GLU A 38 1.48 0.18 -16.25
N GLY A 39 2.47 -0.70 -16.47
CA GLY A 39 3.79 -0.63 -15.85
C GLY A 39 3.92 -1.24 -14.45
N ALA A 40 2.81 -1.61 -13.79
CA ALA A 40 2.87 -2.16 -12.44
C ALA A 40 3.58 -3.51 -12.39
N ARG A 41 3.26 -4.41 -13.33
CA ARG A 41 3.89 -5.74 -13.41
C ARG A 41 5.39 -5.61 -13.65
N ASP A 42 5.77 -4.84 -14.67
CA ASP A 42 7.16 -4.67 -15.06
C ASP A 42 7.99 -4.09 -13.91
N THR A 43 7.41 -3.13 -13.17
CA THR A 43 8.06 -2.57 -11.97
C THR A 43 8.24 -3.60 -10.87
N VAL A 44 7.21 -4.42 -10.57
CA VAL A 44 7.29 -5.47 -9.54
C VAL A 44 8.35 -6.51 -9.91
N GLU A 45 8.36 -7.00 -11.16
CA GLU A 45 9.30 -8.00 -11.65
C GLU A 45 10.74 -7.45 -11.59
N ARG A 46 10.97 -6.24 -12.09
CA ARG A 46 12.26 -5.59 -12.06
C ARG A 46 12.80 -5.42 -10.63
N LEU A 47 11.99 -4.89 -9.72
CA LEU A 47 12.42 -4.69 -8.33
C LEU A 47 12.76 -6.01 -7.63
N ALA A 48 11.98 -7.08 -7.88
CA ALA A 48 12.27 -8.39 -7.34
C ALA A 48 13.59 -8.96 -7.90
N ASP A 49 13.85 -8.81 -9.20
CA ASP A 49 15.09 -9.25 -9.86
C ASP A 49 16.33 -8.47 -9.37
N GLU A 50 16.15 -7.19 -9.01
CA GLU A 50 17.18 -6.34 -8.41
C GLU A 50 17.41 -6.62 -6.91
N GLY A 51 16.64 -7.54 -6.31
CA GLY A 51 16.82 -7.98 -4.93
C GLY A 51 16.06 -7.14 -3.89
N TRP A 52 15.11 -6.31 -4.30
CA TRP A 52 14.21 -5.65 -3.36
C TRP A 52 13.30 -6.68 -2.67
N LEU A 53 13.11 -6.52 -1.37
CA LEU A 53 12.08 -7.27 -0.64
C LEU A 53 10.74 -6.53 -0.79
N LEU A 54 9.79 -7.17 -1.46
CA LEU A 54 8.49 -6.57 -1.73
C LEU A 54 7.48 -7.00 -0.68
N GLY A 55 6.65 -6.06 -0.24
CA GLY A 55 5.57 -6.28 0.71
C GLY A 55 4.27 -5.60 0.31
N VAL A 56 3.17 -6.11 0.83
CA VAL A 56 1.84 -5.50 0.67
C VAL A 56 1.34 -5.00 2.02
N ALA A 57 0.83 -3.75 2.05
CA ALA A 57 0.06 -3.20 3.15
C ALA A 57 -1.28 -2.68 2.60
N THR A 58 -2.38 -3.36 2.88
CA THR A 58 -3.67 -3.11 2.22
C THR A 58 -4.85 -3.10 3.17
N GLY A 59 -5.87 -2.28 2.85
CA GLY A 59 -7.18 -2.34 3.48
C GLY A 59 -8.05 -3.53 3.03
N LYS A 60 -7.58 -4.38 2.11
CA LYS A 60 -8.28 -5.62 1.75
C LYS A 60 -8.10 -6.66 2.86
N ALA A 61 -9.12 -7.52 3.06
CA ALA A 61 -8.95 -8.76 3.81
C ALA A 61 -8.04 -9.73 3.05
N ARG A 62 -7.35 -10.61 3.74
CA ARG A 62 -6.41 -11.58 3.18
C ARG A 62 -7.01 -12.38 2.02
N ARG A 63 -8.21 -12.92 2.20
CA ARG A 63 -8.92 -13.65 1.14
C ARG A 63 -9.07 -12.84 -0.15
N GLY A 64 -9.39 -11.54 -0.02
CA GLY A 64 -9.56 -10.66 -1.18
C GLY A 64 -8.24 -10.35 -1.87
N LEU A 65 -7.16 -10.25 -1.11
CA LEU A 65 -5.81 -10.07 -1.63
C LEU A 65 -5.34 -11.31 -2.40
N ASP A 66 -5.52 -12.50 -1.82
CA ASP A 66 -5.09 -13.76 -2.43
C ASP A 66 -5.73 -13.99 -3.81
N ILE A 67 -7.03 -13.67 -3.96
CA ILE A 67 -7.73 -13.76 -5.27
C ILE A 67 -7.04 -12.89 -6.33
N VAL A 68 -6.68 -11.64 -6.00
CA VAL A 68 -5.99 -10.73 -6.94
C VAL A 68 -4.59 -11.25 -7.25
N PHE A 69 -3.88 -11.70 -6.24
CA PHE A 69 -2.51 -12.19 -6.39
C PHE A 69 -2.44 -13.50 -7.19
N GLU A 70 -3.39 -14.41 -7.00
CA GLU A 70 -3.54 -15.62 -7.83
C GLU A 70 -3.88 -15.27 -9.28
N HIS A 71 -4.85 -14.36 -9.49
CA HIS A 71 -5.26 -13.95 -10.82
C HIS A 71 -4.10 -13.37 -11.63
N HIS A 72 -3.24 -12.61 -10.98
CA HIS A 72 -2.10 -11.94 -11.61
C HIS A 72 -0.76 -12.68 -11.44
N ASP A 73 -0.73 -13.85 -10.82
CA ASP A 73 0.51 -14.62 -10.55
C ASP A 73 1.60 -13.75 -9.87
N LEU A 74 1.21 -13.04 -8.80
CA LEU A 74 2.09 -12.10 -8.10
C LEU A 74 2.70 -12.65 -6.82
N HIS A 75 2.20 -13.74 -6.24
CA HIS A 75 2.63 -14.24 -4.93
C HIS A 75 4.14 -14.46 -4.83
N ARG A 76 4.77 -14.92 -5.91
CA ARG A 76 6.20 -15.25 -5.97
C ARG A 76 7.14 -14.06 -5.77
N TYR A 77 6.66 -12.84 -5.97
CA TYR A 77 7.47 -11.64 -5.88
C TYR A 77 7.45 -11.00 -4.48
N PHE A 78 6.47 -11.37 -3.63
CA PHE A 78 6.23 -10.68 -2.36
C PHE A 78 6.57 -11.58 -1.16
N GLN A 79 7.25 -11.02 -0.16
CA GLN A 79 7.69 -11.70 1.05
C GLN A 79 6.75 -11.49 2.23
N THR A 80 6.00 -10.36 2.26
CA THR A 80 5.12 -10.03 3.39
C THR A 80 3.77 -9.50 2.91
N PHE A 81 2.69 -9.86 3.63
CA PHE A 81 1.31 -9.55 3.25
C PHE A 81 0.53 -9.03 4.46
N GLN A 82 0.50 -7.73 4.63
CA GLN A 82 -0.19 -7.07 5.73
C GLN A 82 -1.58 -6.62 5.31
N THR A 83 -2.60 -7.13 5.99
CA THR A 83 -4.01 -6.88 5.70
C THR A 83 -4.74 -6.35 6.94
N VAL A 84 -5.98 -5.90 6.76
CA VAL A 84 -6.82 -5.43 7.88
C VAL A 84 -7.18 -6.54 8.87
N ASP A 85 -6.93 -7.81 8.55
CA ASP A 85 -7.29 -8.94 9.42
C ASP A 85 -6.38 -9.04 10.65
N HIS A 86 -5.21 -8.41 10.65
CA HIS A 86 -4.18 -8.57 11.69
C HIS A 86 -4.03 -7.37 12.63
N GLY A 87 -4.93 -6.38 12.56
CA GLY A 87 -4.84 -5.24 13.48
C GLY A 87 -5.41 -3.94 12.94
N PRO A 88 -5.03 -2.81 13.52
CA PRO A 88 -5.54 -1.52 13.10
C PRO A 88 -5.13 -1.22 11.67
N GLY A 89 -6.10 -0.72 10.88
CA GLY A 89 -5.87 -0.29 9.51
C GLY A 89 -5.15 1.06 9.40
N LYS A 90 -4.88 1.48 8.17
CA LYS A 90 -4.32 2.79 7.83
C LYS A 90 -5.15 3.91 8.49
N PRO A 91 -4.55 4.93 9.06
CA PRO A 91 -3.13 5.36 8.99
C PRO A 91 -2.23 4.81 10.10
N HIS A 92 -2.69 3.81 10.89
CA HIS A 92 -1.86 3.24 11.96
C HIS A 92 -0.61 2.54 11.36
N PRO A 93 0.61 2.72 11.92
CA PRO A 93 1.86 2.23 11.33
C PRO A 93 2.03 0.70 11.35
N ARG A 94 1.13 -0.03 12.00
CA ARG A 94 1.25 -1.46 12.30
C ARG A 94 1.63 -2.30 11.09
N MET A 95 0.96 -2.11 9.94
CA MET A 95 1.21 -2.91 8.75
C MET A 95 2.66 -2.74 8.25
N VAL A 96 3.18 -1.51 8.25
CA VAL A 96 4.58 -1.25 7.82
C VAL A 96 5.56 -1.80 8.83
N LEU A 97 5.28 -1.64 10.14
CA LEU A 97 6.13 -2.18 11.21
C LEU A 97 6.18 -3.72 11.17
N ASP A 98 5.05 -4.38 10.95
CA ASP A 98 5.00 -5.84 10.85
C ASP A 98 5.75 -6.35 9.61
N ALA A 99 5.57 -5.66 8.45
CA ALA A 99 6.32 -5.98 7.23
C ALA A 99 7.84 -5.86 7.44
N MET A 100 8.30 -4.79 8.08
CA MET A 100 9.72 -4.61 8.45
C MET A 100 10.19 -5.70 9.42
N GLY A 101 9.36 -6.06 10.40
CA GLY A 101 9.69 -7.13 11.35
C GLY A 101 9.83 -8.50 10.69
N GLU A 102 8.95 -8.84 9.74
CA GLU A 102 8.99 -10.11 8.99
C GLU A 102 10.19 -10.19 8.04
N THR A 103 10.60 -9.07 7.45
CA THR A 103 11.69 -9.03 6.47
C THR A 103 13.05 -8.68 7.08
N GLY A 104 13.08 -8.22 8.32
CA GLY A 104 14.32 -7.78 8.99
C GLY A 104 14.87 -6.44 8.46
N VAL A 105 14.08 -5.68 7.69
CA VAL A 105 14.49 -4.42 7.08
C VAL A 105 14.20 -3.25 8.03
N ARG A 106 15.09 -2.25 8.06
CA ARG A 106 14.93 -1.06 8.88
C ARG A 106 14.06 0.00 8.19
N ALA A 107 13.53 0.94 8.98
CA ALA A 107 12.67 2.02 8.48
C ALA A 107 13.34 2.90 7.41
N GLU A 108 14.63 3.20 7.59
CA GLU A 108 15.44 3.98 6.65
C GLU A 108 15.67 3.28 5.31
N GLN A 109 15.45 1.95 5.27
CA GLN A 109 15.58 1.10 4.09
C GLN A 109 14.21 0.75 3.50
N THR A 110 13.12 1.25 4.08
CA THR A 110 11.75 0.92 3.71
C THR A 110 11.09 2.08 2.98
N VAL A 111 10.50 1.76 1.84
CA VAL A 111 9.72 2.71 1.04
C VAL A 111 8.29 2.21 0.95
N MET A 112 7.34 3.01 1.42
CA MET A 112 5.91 2.79 1.22
C MET A 112 5.45 3.57 0.00
N ILE A 113 4.89 2.88 -0.98
CA ILE A 113 4.28 3.46 -2.17
C ILE A 113 2.77 3.35 -2.01
N GLY A 114 2.05 4.47 -2.13
CA GLY A 114 0.61 4.48 -1.92
C GLY A 114 -0.10 5.62 -2.63
N ASP A 115 -1.39 5.48 -2.79
CA ASP A 115 -2.27 6.39 -3.53
C ASP A 115 -3.21 7.18 -2.63
N THR A 116 -3.01 7.10 -1.31
CA THR A 116 -3.83 7.83 -0.33
C THR A 116 -2.98 8.56 0.71
N SER A 117 -3.51 9.63 1.29
CA SER A 117 -2.90 10.30 2.45
C SER A 117 -2.75 9.37 3.64
N TRP A 118 -3.60 8.36 3.77
CA TRP A 118 -3.50 7.35 4.83
C TRP A 118 -2.26 6.46 4.69
N ASP A 119 -1.84 6.16 3.46
CA ASP A 119 -0.60 5.46 3.17
C ASP A 119 0.61 6.27 3.62
N MET A 120 0.59 7.55 3.30
CA MET A 120 1.64 8.49 3.66
C MET A 120 1.75 8.63 5.18
N LEU A 121 0.62 8.88 5.86
CA LEU A 121 0.56 8.97 7.31
C LEU A 121 1.07 7.67 7.98
N MET A 122 0.68 6.50 7.46
CA MET A 122 1.13 5.20 7.95
C MET A 122 2.65 5.05 7.81
N ALA A 123 3.20 5.37 6.64
CA ALA A 123 4.64 5.31 6.37
C ALA A 123 5.42 6.26 7.29
N ARG A 124 4.96 7.52 7.40
CA ARG A 124 5.57 8.54 8.28
C ARG A 124 5.56 8.13 9.74
N ALA A 125 4.44 7.55 10.22
CA ALA A 125 4.33 7.06 11.59
C ALA A 125 5.24 5.84 11.86
N ALA A 126 5.60 5.07 10.82
CA ALA A 126 6.58 3.99 10.89
C ALA A 126 8.04 4.47 10.66
N ASN A 127 8.27 5.76 10.44
CA ASN A 127 9.56 6.36 10.03
C ASN A 127 10.10 5.82 8.69
N ALA A 128 9.26 5.23 7.84
CA ALA A 128 9.60 4.80 6.51
C ALA A 128 9.50 5.93 5.49
N HIS A 129 10.11 5.76 4.32
CA HIS A 129 9.92 6.68 3.20
C HIS A 129 8.50 6.55 2.65
N ALA A 130 7.85 7.69 2.35
CA ALA A 130 6.49 7.77 1.87
C ALA A 130 6.49 8.35 0.44
N LEU A 131 6.16 7.53 -0.55
CA LEU A 131 6.01 7.94 -1.94
C LEU A 131 4.54 7.86 -2.37
N GLY A 132 4.03 8.98 -2.84
CA GLY A 132 2.70 9.07 -3.40
C GLY A 132 2.66 8.71 -4.89
N VAL A 133 1.54 8.16 -5.33
CA VAL A 133 1.23 7.95 -6.75
C VAL A 133 -0.13 8.56 -7.07
N SER A 134 -0.23 9.29 -8.20
CA SER A 134 -1.41 10.10 -8.53
C SER A 134 -2.46 9.38 -9.37
N TRP A 135 -2.23 8.13 -9.74
CA TRP A 135 -3.17 7.34 -10.55
C TRP A 135 -4.16 6.51 -9.74
N GLY A 136 -4.28 6.79 -8.42
CA GLY A 136 -5.19 6.11 -7.50
C GLY A 136 -6.32 7.00 -6.98
N PHE A 137 -6.66 6.87 -5.69
CA PHE A 137 -7.88 7.42 -5.09
C PHE A 137 -7.78 8.89 -4.69
N HIS A 138 -6.67 9.33 -4.08
CA HIS A 138 -6.53 10.70 -3.59
C HIS A 138 -5.85 11.59 -4.62
N THR A 139 -6.16 12.87 -4.55
CA THR A 139 -5.47 13.89 -5.36
C THR A 139 -4.01 14.06 -4.90
N PRO A 140 -3.11 14.54 -5.76
CA PRO A 140 -1.74 14.84 -5.37
C PRO A 140 -1.64 15.73 -4.14
N GLY A 141 -2.48 16.76 -4.02
CA GLY A 141 -2.50 17.66 -2.86
C GLY A 141 -2.83 16.94 -1.54
N GLU A 142 -3.83 16.05 -1.54
CA GLU A 142 -4.17 15.26 -0.36
C GLU A 142 -3.04 14.30 0.04
N ILE A 143 -2.31 13.75 -0.95
CA ILE A 143 -1.18 12.87 -0.73
C ILE A 143 0.00 13.67 -0.13
N GLU A 144 0.28 14.87 -0.65
CA GLU A 144 1.30 15.79 -0.13
C GLU A 144 0.98 16.22 1.31
N GLU A 145 -0.27 16.60 1.59
CA GLU A 145 -0.76 16.92 2.95
C GLU A 145 -0.61 15.73 3.90
N GLY A 146 -0.74 14.49 3.41
CA GLY A 146 -0.48 13.26 4.16
C GLY A 146 1.00 13.04 4.51
N GLY A 147 1.90 13.86 3.98
CA GLY A 147 3.33 13.83 4.29
C GLY A 147 4.17 13.00 3.32
N ALA A 148 3.75 12.86 2.06
CA ALA A 148 4.57 12.26 1.01
C ALA A 148 5.90 13.01 0.86
N HIS A 149 6.99 12.27 0.67
CA HIS A 149 8.30 12.86 0.33
C HIS A 149 8.37 13.26 -1.16
N ALA A 150 7.62 12.56 -2.00
CA ALA A 150 7.40 12.86 -3.40
C ALA A 150 6.10 12.27 -3.89
N VAL A 151 5.51 12.86 -4.95
CA VAL A 151 4.35 12.31 -5.65
C VAL A 151 4.71 12.08 -7.11
N HIS A 152 4.53 10.85 -7.58
CA HIS A 152 4.85 10.45 -8.95
C HIS A 152 3.58 10.29 -9.77
N HIS A 153 3.64 10.71 -11.04
CA HIS A 153 2.51 10.70 -11.96
C HIS A 153 2.58 9.57 -13.00
N GLN A 154 3.70 8.86 -13.05
CA GLN A 154 3.96 7.76 -13.99
C GLN A 154 4.94 6.77 -13.35
N PHE A 155 4.87 5.50 -13.77
CA PHE A 155 5.78 4.46 -13.27
C PHE A 155 7.25 4.74 -13.60
N ASP A 156 7.55 5.32 -14.75
CA ASP A 156 8.94 5.67 -15.12
C ASP A 156 9.58 6.64 -14.10
N ALA A 157 8.82 7.65 -13.67
CA ALA A 157 9.32 8.61 -12.68
C ALA A 157 9.46 7.96 -11.28
N LEU A 158 8.54 7.08 -10.91
CA LEU A 158 8.65 6.28 -9.68
C LEU A 158 9.88 5.36 -9.72
N ASN A 159 10.07 4.66 -10.84
CA ASN A 159 11.21 3.77 -11.05
C ASN A 159 12.55 4.52 -10.98
N ALA A 160 12.66 5.67 -11.65
CA ALA A 160 13.86 6.50 -11.59
C ALA A 160 14.18 7.00 -10.16
N TRP A 161 13.14 7.28 -9.36
CA TRP A 161 13.35 7.63 -7.96
C TRP A 161 13.86 6.42 -7.15
N LEU A 162 13.29 5.24 -7.35
CA LEU A 162 13.71 4.00 -6.67
C LEU A 162 15.15 3.61 -7.04
N ASP A 163 15.55 3.80 -8.30
CA ASP A 163 16.91 3.54 -8.77
C ASP A 163 17.95 4.48 -8.11
N ALA A 164 17.53 5.69 -7.77
CA ALA A 164 18.37 6.67 -7.08
C ALA A 164 18.28 6.59 -5.55
N PHE A 165 17.44 5.71 -5.03
CA PHE A 165 17.23 5.58 -3.59
C PHE A 165 18.45 4.95 -2.90
N GLU A 166 19.13 5.74 -2.10
CA GLU A 166 20.18 5.26 -1.21
C GLU A 166 19.63 5.20 0.22
N PRO A 167 19.47 3.99 0.80
CA PRO A 167 19.04 3.87 2.18
C PRO A 167 20.06 4.51 3.12
N GLY A 168 19.59 5.41 3.96
CA GLY A 168 20.43 6.09 4.94
C GLY A 168 21.14 5.13 5.89
N PRO A 169 22.25 5.55 6.52
CA PRO A 169 22.95 4.77 7.53
C PRO A 169 22.00 4.48 8.70
N ALA A 170 22.20 3.33 9.34
CA ALA A 170 21.46 3.00 10.55
C ALA A 170 21.71 4.09 11.61
N LYS A 171 20.65 4.49 12.34
CA LYS A 171 20.84 5.32 13.56
C LYS A 171 21.75 4.56 14.53
N GLY A 172 23.02 4.97 14.60
CA GLY A 172 24.02 4.35 15.49
C GLY A 172 25.23 3.74 14.78
N ASP A 173 25.27 3.68 13.46
CA ASP A 173 26.50 3.39 12.75
C ASP A 173 27.40 4.65 12.75
N PRO A 174 28.66 4.56 13.22
CA PRO A 174 29.57 5.67 13.12
C PRO A 174 29.85 5.98 11.62
N ALA A 175 29.80 7.25 11.29
CA ALA A 175 30.13 7.74 9.95
C ALA A 175 31.58 7.49 9.61
#